data_da22fdec2964e1eb9fda2be27603795a
#
_entry.id   da22fdec2964e1eb9fda2be27603795a
#
_cell.length_a   1.000
_cell.length_b   1.000
_cell.length_c   1.000
_cell.angle_alpha   90.00
_cell.angle_beta   90.00
_cell.angle_gamma   90.00
#
_symmetry.space_group_name_H-M   'P 1'
#
loop_
_entity.id
_entity.type
_entity.pdbx_description
1 polymer ?
#
loop_
_entity_poly.entity_id
_entity_poly.type
_entity_poly.pdbx_seq_one_letter_code
_entity_poly.pdbx_strand_id
1 'polypeptide(L)'
;MWFWFSLIALICWSGSDLFSKIGCQDADDKYSHLKMVMAVGLVMGLHAAYEIFINGTEINGSIILTYLPVSLLYISSMTIGYIGLRYIELSISSPICNSSGALVAVLALATGGLGELVPAQLAATALVCVGVIGLGIVEAREDNDLRAARQQASNHRYAKSALALILPVIYCLLDALGTFADSRVLEALNEDSANCAYELTFLLAGIVCFVYVVLIKKSRLVPKREGPKYAGAVCETAGQFAYIYALADTEHVALAAPIISAYCVASVLWSRIFLKEKLSWKHYAMIALVVAGIVILGVYDA
;
A
#
# COMPACT_ATOMS: atom_id res chain seq x y z
N MET A 1 -16.67 -12.67 4.55
CA MET A 1 -16.61 -11.18 4.37
C MET A 1 -15.20 -10.69 4.02
N TRP A 2 -14.14 -11.35 4.54
CA TRP A 2 -12.73 -11.01 4.30
C TRP A 2 -12.38 -10.82 2.81
N PHE A 3 -12.88 -11.66 1.92
CA PHE A 3 -12.59 -11.60 0.47
C PHE A 3 -13.05 -10.28 -0.16
N TRP A 4 -14.29 -9.84 0.12
CA TRP A 4 -14.82 -8.59 -0.42
C TRP A 4 -14.11 -7.37 0.12
N PHE A 5 -13.76 -7.36 1.41
CA PHE A 5 -12.95 -6.30 2.00
C PHE A 5 -11.54 -6.27 1.39
N SER A 6 -10.95 -7.43 1.12
CA SER A 6 -9.67 -7.51 0.40
C SER A 6 -9.73 -6.89 -1.00
N LEU A 7 -10.82 -7.12 -1.75
CA LEU A 7 -11.01 -6.52 -3.08
C LEU A 7 -11.25 -5.01 -3.01
N ILE A 8 -11.99 -4.53 -2.01
CA ILE A 8 -12.21 -3.09 -1.81
C ILE A 8 -10.87 -2.42 -1.47
N ALA A 9 -10.09 -2.98 -0.56
CA ALA A 9 -8.76 -2.49 -0.22
C ALA A 9 -7.84 -2.46 -1.47
N LEU A 10 -7.84 -3.53 -2.28
CA LEU A 10 -7.08 -3.61 -3.53
C LEU A 10 -7.42 -2.45 -4.47
N ILE A 11 -8.70 -2.19 -4.72
CA ILE A 11 -9.13 -1.11 -5.61
C ILE A 11 -8.75 0.25 -5.05
N CYS A 12 -9.01 0.49 -3.77
CA CYS A 12 -8.73 1.76 -3.11
C CYS A 12 -7.23 2.05 -3.09
N TRP A 13 -6.39 1.08 -2.67
CA TRP A 13 -4.95 1.28 -2.61
C TRP A 13 -4.30 1.40 -3.99
N SER A 14 -4.84 0.74 -5.02
CA SER A 14 -4.36 0.99 -6.38
C SER A 14 -4.62 2.44 -6.84
N GLY A 15 -5.75 3.01 -6.42
CA GLY A 15 -6.05 4.44 -6.63
C GLY A 15 -5.11 5.34 -5.82
N SER A 16 -4.83 4.99 -4.56
CA SER A 16 -3.84 5.69 -3.73
C SER A 16 -2.46 5.72 -4.38
N ASP A 17 -1.98 4.59 -4.88
CA ASP A 17 -0.71 4.46 -5.60
C ASP A 17 -0.62 5.44 -6.78
N LEU A 18 -1.65 5.46 -7.64
CA LEU A 18 -1.70 6.34 -8.80
C LEU A 18 -1.64 7.82 -8.40
N PHE A 19 -2.52 8.23 -7.49
CA PHE A 19 -2.60 9.63 -7.07
C PHE A 19 -1.39 10.06 -6.24
N SER A 20 -0.83 9.16 -5.43
CA SER A 20 0.43 9.39 -4.69
C SER A 20 1.60 9.57 -5.66
N LYS A 21 1.66 8.77 -6.73
CA LYS A 21 2.66 8.96 -7.79
C LYS A 21 2.53 10.33 -8.43
N ILE A 22 1.33 10.71 -8.87
CA ILE A 22 1.05 12.02 -9.47
C ILE A 22 1.42 13.14 -8.49
N GLY A 23 1.08 12.98 -7.21
CA GLY A 23 1.35 13.96 -6.16
C GLY A 23 2.82 14.10 -5.76
N CYS A 24 3.60 13.00 -5.80
CA CYS A 24 5.00 12.99 -5.36
C CYS A 24 6.01 13.26 -6.47
N GLN A 25 5.64 13.09 -7.75
CA GLN A 25 6.57 13.16 -8.88
C GLN A 25 7.04 14.59 -9.24
N ASP A 26 6.45 15.65 -8.66
CA ASP A 26 6.83 17.03 -8.96
C ASP A 26 8.29 17.32 -8.52
N ALA A 27 9.16 17.50 -9.50
CA ALA A 27 10.59 17.73 -9.27
C ALA A 27 10.86 19.08 -8.57
N ASP A 28 9.98 20.08 -8.78
CA ASP A 28 10.09 21.41 -8.19
C ASP A 28 9.67 21.45 -6.73
N ASP A 29 8.89 20.44 -6.28
CA ASP A 29 8.46 20.31 -4.89
C ASP A 29 9.36 19.32 -4.13
N LYS A 30 10.44 19.84 -3.54
CA LYS A 30 11.38 19.03 -2.76
C LYS A 30 10.73 18.21 -1.64
N TYR A 31 9.63 18.68 -1.10
CA TYR A 31 8.94 18.08 0.06
C TYR A 31 7.64 17.38 -0.32
N SER A 32 7.40 17.09 -1.60
CA SER A 32 6.15 16.47 -2.09
C SER A 32 5.77 15.18 -1.34
N HIS A 33 6.76 14.33 -1.02
CA HIS A 33 6.56 13.10 -0.25
C HIS A 33 6.11 13.36 1.20
N LEU A 34 6.67 14.37 1.89
CA LEU A 34 6.21 14.74 3.24
C LEU A 34 4.83 15.41 3.20
N LYS A 35 4.52 16.17 2.14
CA LYS A 35 3.17 16.72 1.94
C LYS A 35 2.15 15.60 1.65
N MET A 36 2.57 14.47 1.07
CA MET A 36 1.72 13.28 0.96
C MET A 36 1.37 12.72 2.34
N VAL A 37 2.37 12.55 3.23
CA VAL A 37 2.14 12.15 4.64
C VAL A 37 1.19 13.13 5.35
N MET A 38 1.33 14.44 5.10
CA MET A 38 0.42 15.46 5.65
C MET A 38 -1.03 15.24 5.17
N ALA A 39 -1.21 14.97 3.87
CA ALA A 39 -2.54 14.78 3.29
C ALA A 39 -3.21 13.51 3.85
N VAL A 40 -2.48 12.39 3.90
CA VAL A 40 -2.98 11.14 4.47
C VAL A 40 -3.30 11.31 5.95
N GLY A 41 -2.40 11.89 6.73
CA GLY A 41 -2.63 12.13 8.15
C GLY A 41 -3.86 13.01 8.42
N LEU A 42 -4.09 14.04 7.59
CA LEU A 42 -5.28 14.88 7.74
C LEU A 42 -6.56 14.12 7.42
N VAL A 43 -6.61 13.36 6.31
CA VAL A 43 -7.83 12.63 5.91
C VAL A 43 -8.13 11.52 6.91
N MET A 44 -7.13 10.74 7.31
CA MET A 44 -7.26 9.71 8.34
C MET A 44 -7.69 10.31 9.69
N GLY A 45 -7.10 11.45 10.08
CA GLY A 45 -7.50 12.14 11.31
C GLY A 45 -8.95 12.63 11.30
N LEU A 46 -9.46 13.08 10.15
CA LEU A 46 -10.87 13.44 9.98
C LEU A 46 -11.79 12.21 10.07
N HIS A 47 -11.38 11.08 9.50
CA HIS A 47 -12.12 9.83 9.60
C HIS A 47 -12.12 9.31 11.06
N ALA A 48 -10.97 9.28 11.72
CA ALA A 48 -10.90 8.92 13.15
C ALA A 48 -11.78 9.83 14.03
N ALA A 49 -11.81 11.14 13.75
CA ALA A 49 -12.69 12.06 14.48
C ALA A 49 -14.17 11.72 14.24
N TYR A 50 -14.56 11.35 13.02
CA TYR A 50 -15.92 10.89 12.73
C TYR A 50 -16.25 9.62 13.51
N GLU A 51 -15.38 8.61 13.46
CA GLU A 51 -15.56 7.34 14.17
C GLU A 51 -15.70 7.54 15.69
N ILE A 52 -14.85 8.37 16.30
CA ILE A 52 -14.84 8.59 17.74
C ILE A 52 -16.05 9.42 18.19
N PHE A 53 -16.35 10.53 17.49
CA PHE A 53 -17.36 11.49 17.97
C PHE A 53 -18.78 11.20 17.46
N ILE A 54 -18.94 10.54 16.33
CA ILE A 54 -20.25 10.25 15.71
C ILE A 54 -20.64 8.80 15.93
N ASN A 55 -19.74 7.85 15.62
CA ASN A 55 -20.01 6.43 15.78
C ASN A 55 -19.76 5.91 17.20
N GLY A 56 -19.03 6.69 18.03
CA GLY A 56 -18.77 6.34 19.42
C GLY A 56 -17.72 5.24 19.59
N THR A 57 -16.81 5.09 18.61
CA THR A 57 -15.72 4.13 18.68
C THR A 57 -14.85 4.37 19.90
N GLU A 58 -14.66 3.33 20.70
CA GLU A 58 -13.85 3.41 21.92
C GLU A 58 -12.37 3.57 21.59
N ILE A 59 -11.76 4.62 22.13
CA ILE A 59 -10.33 4.88 22.02
C ILE A 59 -9.77 5.34 23.39
N ASN A 60 -8.65 4.77 23.76
CA ASN A 60 -7.94 5.15 24.97
C ASN A 60 -6.42 4.97 24.81
N GLY A 61 -5.65 5.45 25.78
CA GLY A 61 -4.19 5.39 25.72
C GLY A 61 -3.62 3.98 25.64
N SER A 62 -4.29 2.98 26.22
CA SER A 62 -3.87 1.57 26.12
C SER A 62 -4.02 1.04 24.71
N ILE A 63 -5.15 1.32 24.05
CA ILE A 63 -5.42 0.92 22.66
C ILE A 63 -4.35 1.52 21.74
N ILE A 64 -4.10 2.84 21.86
CA ILE A 64 -3.08 3.53 21.06
C ILE A 64 -1.70 2.91 21.27
N LEU A 65 -1.29 2.65 22.53
CA LEU A 65 0.01 2.07 22.83
C LEU A 65 0.14 0.63 22.35
N THR A 66 -0.92 -0.16 22.41
CA THR A 66 -0.94 -1.54 21.91
C THR A 66 -0.77 -1.58 20.38
N TYR A 67 -1.42 -0.65 19.66
CA TYR A 67 -1.34 -0.59 18.20
C TYR A 67 -0.12 0.21 17.69
N LEU A 68 0.54 0.99 18.54
CA LEU A 68 1.64 1.88 18.16
C LEU A 68 2.79 1.18 17.38
N PRO A 69 3.26 -0.02 17.75
CA PRO A 69 4.30 -0.70 16.98
C PRO A 69 3.89 -0.96 15.53
N VAL A 70 2.64 -1.40 15.31
CA VAL A 70 2.06 -1.62 13.96
C VAL A 70 2.00 -0.30 13.20
N SER A 71 1.45 0.75 13.83
CA SER A 71 1.39 2.10 13.24
C SER A 71 2.76 2.61 12.80
N LEU A 72 3.80 2.42 13.62
CA LEU A 72 5.16 2.87 13.29
C LEU A 72 5.75 2.11 12.11
N LEU A 73 5.50 0.80 12.00
CA LEU A 73 5.93 0.00 10.85
C LEU A 73 5.27 0.50 9.56
N TYR A 74 3.95 0.69 9.54
CA TYR A 74 3.23 1.16 8.37
C TYR A 74 3.57 2.61 7.99
N ILE A 75 3.60 3.54 8.95
CA ILE A 75 3.93 4.94 8.66
C ILE A 75 5.36 5.06 8.12
N SER A 76 6.29 4.26 8.64
CA SER A 76 7.67 4.21 8.14
C SER A 76 7.73 3.63 6.73
N SER A 77 7.03 2.51 6.46
CA SER A 77 6.99 1.90 5.12
C SER A 77 6.40 2.87 4.11
N MET A 78 5.24 3.46 4.40
CA MET A 78 4.57 4.41 3.50
C MET A 78 5.42 5.67 3.24
N THR A 79 6.06 6.22 4.27
CA THR A 79 6.96 7.37 4.10
C THR A 79 8.11 7.04 3.15
N ILE A 80 8.71 5.85 3.31
CA ILE A 80 9.77 5.34 2.41
C ILE A 80 9.22 5.12 1.00
N GLY A 81 7.99 4.58 0.88
CA GLY A 81 7.29 4.42 -0.40
C GLY A 81 7.10 5.76 -1.12
N TYR A 82 6.60 6.78 -0.45
CA TYR A 82 6.42 8.13 -1.03
C TYR A 82 7.76 8.77 -1.44
N ILE A 83 8.84 8.52 -0.70
CA ILE A 83 10.20 8.90 -1.14
C ILE A 83 10.56 8.15 -2.42
N GLY A 84 10.31 6.84 -2.46
CA GLY A 84 10.58 5.99 -3.63
C GLY A 84 9.86 6.49 -4.88
N LEU A 85 8.58 6.85 -4.78
CA LEU A 85 7.77 7.34 -5.90
C LEU A 85 8.31 8.63 -6.55
N ARG A 86 9.19 9.37 -5.88
CA ARG A 86 9.90 10.50 -6.51
C ARG A 86 10.94 10.05 -7.52
N TYR A 87 11.55 8.88 -7.29
CA TYR A 87 12.76 8.43 -7.98
C TYR A 87 12.54 7.24 -8.88
N ILE A 88 11.44 6.49 -8.69
CA ILE A 88 11.17 5.22 -9.36
C ILE A 88 9.80 5.27 -10.04
N GLU A 89 9.66 4.58 -11.16
CA GLU A 89 8.40 4.40 -11.86
C GLU A 89 7.41 3.62 -10.99
N LEU A 90 6.13 3.92 -11.12
CA LEU A 90 5.07 3.25 -10.35
C LEU A 90 5.02 1.76 -10.69
N SER A 91 5.15 1.42 -11.97
CA SER A 91 5.18 0.04 -12.46
C SER A 91 6.32 -0.81 -11.90
N ILE A 92 7.42 -0.17 -11.44
CA ILE A 92 8.54 -0.84 -10.78
C ILE A 92 8.33 -0.88 -9.26
N SER A 93 7.99 0.27 -8.68
CA SER A 93 7.91 0.42 -7.22
C SER A 93 6.78 -0.43 -6.63
N SER A 94 5.57 -0.33 -7.21
CA SER A 94 4.39 -0.97 -6.66
C SER A 94 4.52 -2.51 -6.56
N PRO A 95 4.95 -3.27 -7.61
CA PRO A 95 5.11 -4.72 -7.48
C PRO A 95 6.18 -5.15 -6.46
N ILE A 96 7.26 -4.38 -6.31
CA ILE A 96 8.31 -4.70 -5.33
C ILE A 96 7.78 -4.46 -3.92
N CYS A 97 7.17 -3.31 -3.66
CA CYS A 97 6.53 -2.99 -2.38
C CYS A 97 5.53 -4.08 -1.99
N ASN A 98 4.70 -4.47 -2.92
CA ASN A 98 3.58 -5.40 -2.70
C ASN A 98 3.96 -6.88 -2.70
N SER A 99 5.21 -7.23 -2.91
CA SER A 99 5.71 -8.58 -2.62
C SER A 99 5.63 -8.90 -1.11
N SER A 100 5.31 -7.91 -0.25
CA SER A 100 5.04 -8.07 1.18
C SER A 100 3.93 -9.08 1.47
N GLY A 101 2.85 -9.11 0.69
CA GLY A 101 1.77 -10.09 0.88
C GLY A 101 2.22 -11.55 0.75
N ALA A 102 3.19 -11.83 -0.12
CA ALA A 102 3.78 -13.17 -0.20
C ALA A 102 4.60 -13.51 1.06
N LEU A 103 5.32 -12.52 1.62
CA LEU A 103 6.05 -12.72 2.89
C LEU A 103 5.08 -12.93 4.05
N VAL A 104 3.99 -12.17 4.12
CA VAL A 104 2.93 -12.35 5.13
C VAL A 104 2.31 -13.74 5.03
N ALA A 105 1.97 -14.21 3.84
CA ALA A 105 1.45 -15.55 3.64
C ALA A 105 2.42 -16.62 4.19
N VAL A 106 3.71 -16.50 3.87
CA VAL A 106 4.73 -17.43 4.40
C VAL A 106 4.83 -17.35 5.91
N LEU A 107 4.82 -16.16 6.50
CA LEU A 107 4.87 -15.97 7.96
C LEU A 107 3.62 -16.55 8.64
N ALA A 108 2.43 -16.30 8.10
CA ALA A 108 1.18 -16.83 8.63
C ALA A 108 1.16 -18.37 8.59
N LEU A 109 1.57 -18.96 7.47
CA LEU A 109 1.68 -20.40 7.32
C LEU A 109 2.70 -21.01 8.28
N ALA A 110 3.86 -20.36 8.46
CA ALA A 110 4.92 -20.84 9.36
C ALA A 110 4.54 -20.78 10.85
N THR A 111 3.64 -19.87 11.23
CA THR A 111 3.19 -19.69 12.62
C THR A 111 1.91 -20.47 12.98
N GLY A 112 1.48 -21.36 12.11
CA GLY A 112 0.34 -22.25 12.36
C GLY A 112 -1.01 -21.70 11.91
N GLY A 113 -1.03 -20.59 11.13
CA GLY A 113 -2.22 -20.04 10.50
C GLY A 113 -2.73 -20.86 9.31
N LEU A 114 -2.54 -22.16 9.37
CA LEU A 114 -2.96 -23.07 8.30
C LEU A 114 -4.39 -23.51 8.47
N GLY A 115 -5.23 -23.03 9.31
CA GLY A 115 -6.60 -23.44 9.38
C GLY A 115 -6.93 -24.67 8.50
N GLU A 116 -8.12 -24.97 8.23
CA GLU A 116 -8.51 -26.05 7.29
C GLU A 116 -8.42 -25.59 5.81
N LEU A 117 -7.28 -24.96 5.41
CA LEU A 117 -7.12 -24.50 4.03
C LEU A 117 -7.12 -25.67 3.05
N VAL A 118 -8.01 -25.61 2.07
CA VAL A 118 -8.04 -26.62 1.00
C VAL A 118 -6.88 -26.41 0.02
N PRO A 119 -6.37 -27.49 -0.61
CA PRO A 119 -5.24 -27.39 -1.55
C PRO A 119 -5.44 -26.38 -2.68
N ALA A 120 -6.69 -26.16 -3.12
CA ALA A 120 -7.01 -25.18 -4.14
C ALA A 120 -6.78 -23.73 -3.69
N GLN A 121 -7.08 -23.40 -2.43
CA GLN A 121 -6.80 -22.07 -1.86
C GLN A 121 -5.30 -21.83 -1.76
N LEU A 122 -4.52 -22.83 -1.34
CA LEU A 122 -3.05 -22.74 -1.31
C LEU A 122 -2.46 -22.54 -2.70
N ALA A 123 -2.96 -23.28 -3.70
CA ALA A 123 -2.53 -23.13 -5.09
C ALA A 123 -2.89 -21.75 -5.65
N ALA A 124 -4.09 -21.25 -5.35
CA ALA A 124 -4.52 -19.93 -5.77
C ALA A 124 -3.68 -18.81 -5.13
N THR A 125 -3.39 -18.91 -3.83
CA THR A 125 -2.49 -17.99 -3.12
C THR A 125 -1.09 -18.00 -3.75
N ALA A 126 -0.56 -19.19 -4.07
CA ALA A 126 0.73 -19.31 -4.77
C ALA A 126 0.70 -18.63 -6.14
N LEU A 127 -0.41 -18.74 -6.91
CA LEU A 127 -0.55 -18.03 -8.20
C LEU A 127 -0.51 -16.51 -8.00
N VAL A 128 -1.21 -15.98 -7.01
CA VAL A 128 -1.17 -14.53 -6.70
C VAL A 128 0.25 -14.10 -6.34
N CYS A 129 0.90 -14.80 -5.41
CA CYS A 129 2.26 -14.49 -4.97
C CYS A 129 3.27 -14.54 -6.14
N VAL A 130 3.22 -15.59 -6.95
CA VAL A 130 4.10 -15.73 -8.13
C VAL A 130 3.83 -14.62 -9.15
N GLY A 131 2.59 -14.26 -9.37
CA GLY A 131 2.22 -13.17 -10.27
C GLY A 131 2.73 -11.81 -9.80
N VAL A 132 2.55 -11.47 -8.51
CA VAL A 132 3.03 -10.21 -7.90
C VAL A 132 4.55 -10.12 -7.94
N ILE A 133 5.26 -11.15 -7.45
CA ILE A 133 6.73 -11.21 -7.48
C ILE A 133 7.22 -11.20 -8.94
N GLY A 134 6.53 -11.94 -9.82
CA GLY A 134 6.83 -12.00 -11.24
C GLY A 134 6.75 -10.64 -11.92
N LEU A 135 5.76 -9.80 -11.57
CA LEU A 135 5.69 -8.42 -12.05
C LEU A 135 6.94 -7.63 -11.65
N GLY A 136 7.35 -7.68 -10.39
CA GLY A 136 8.58 -7.03 -9.93
C GLY A 136 9.83 -7.50 -10.68
N ILE A 137 9.94 -8.81 -10.96
CA ILE A 137 11.06 -9.38 -11.73
C ILE A 137 11.02 -8.93 -13.20
N VAL A 138 9.83 -8.91 -13.82
CA VAL A 138 9.67 -8.45 -15.22
C VAL A 138 10.12 -7.00 -15.35
N GLU A 139 9.69 -6.13 -14.45
CA GLU A 139 10.08 -4.72 -14.43
C GLU A 139 11.58 -4.54 -14.17
N ALA A 140 12.14 -5.28 -13.21
CA ALA A 140 13.58 -5.20 -12.89
C ALA A 140 14.49 -5.66 -14.03
N ARG A 141 14.00 -6.55 -14.90
CA ARG A 141 14.74 -7.13 -16.04
C ARG A 141 14.42 -6.48 -17.37
N GLU A 142 13.58 -5.45 -17.41
CA GLU A 142 13.21 -4.80 -18.66
C GLU A 142 14.40 -4.10 -19.31
N ASP A 143 14.45 -4.17 -20.64
CA ASP A 143 15.53 -3.62 -21.46
C ASP A 143 15.70 -2.11 -21.22
N ASN A 144 16.97 -1.68 -21.11
CA ASN A 144 17.34 -0.29 -20.90
C ASN A 144 16.82 0.66 -21.99
N ASP A 145 16.63 0.17 -23.23
CA ASP A 145 16.12 0.98 -24.33
C ASP A 145 14.61 1.28 -24.17
N LEU A 146 13.82 0.30 -23.72
CA LEU A 146 12.41 0.49 -23.38
C LEU A 146 12.25 1.41 -22.17
N ARG A 147 13.12 1.25 -21.17
CA ARG A 147 13.15 2.12 -19.99
C ARG A 147 13.55 3.56 -20.37
N ALA A 148 14.51 3.75 -21.26
CA ALA A 148 14.91 5.06 -21.77
C ALA A 148 13.79 5.72 -22.60
N ALA A 149 13.05 4.96 -23.41
CA ALA A 149 11.90 5.46 -24.17
C ALA A 149 10.74 5.89 -23.26
N ARG A 150 10.51 5.20 -22.12
CA ARG A 150 9.55 5.61 -21.09
C ARG A 150 9.98 6.90 -20.39
N GLN A 151 11.27 7.02 -20.07
CA GLN A 151 11.85 8.21 -19.41
C GLN A 151 11.78 9.45 -20.30
N GLN A 152 11.84 9.31 -21.63
CA GLN A 152 11.63 10.42 -22.57
C GLN A 152 10.17 10.89 -22.65
N ALA A 153 9.23 9.97 -22.42
CA ALA A 153 7.79 10.29 -22.41
C ALA A 153 7.33 10.95 -21.09
N SER A 154 8.02 10.65 -19.99
CA SER A 154 7.83 11.30 -18.69
C SER A 154 8.98 12.28 -18.48
N ASN A 155 8.70 13.57 -18.30
CA ASN A 155 9.69 14.62 -18.02
C ASN A 155 10.46 14.42 -16.69
N HIS A 156 10.55 13.21 -16.15
CA HIS A 156 11.16 12.90 -14.87
C HIS A 156 12.49 12.20 -15.07
N ARG A 157 13.55 12.80 -14.52
CA ARG A 157 14.87 12.19 -14.37
C ARG A 157 14.79 11.17 -13.24
N TYR A 158 14.47 9.92 -13.56
CA TYR A 158 14.59 8.82 -12.60
C TYR A 158 16.06 8.59 -12.28
N ALA A 159 16.39 8.53 -10.99
CA ALA A 159 17.75 8.21 -10.59
C ALA A 159 18.05 6.75 -10.96
N LYS A 160 18.99 6.53 -11.89
CA LYS A 160 19.55 5.21 -12.24
C LYS A 160 20.45 4.69 -11.10
N SER A 161 19.98 4.69 -9.87
CA SER A 161 20.78 4.26 -8.73
C SER A 161 20.21 2.96 -8.16
N ALA A 162 21.09 1.96 -7.98
CA ALA A 162 20.73 0.77 -7.21
C ALA A 162 20.17 1.13 -5.82
N LEU A 163 20.60 2.27 -5.27
CA LEU A 163 20.07 2.82 -4.01
C LEU A 163 18.57 3.13 -4.09
N ALA A 164 18.06 3.56 -5.25
CA ALA A 164 16.64 3.84 -5.41
C ALA A 164 15.79 2.55 -5.32
N LEU A 165 16.29 1.41 -5.79
CA LEU A 165 15.63 0.11 -5.68
C LEU A 165 15.63 -0.45 -4.25
N ILE A 166 16.48 0.03 -3.37
CA ILE A 166 16.49 -0.38 -1.96
C ILE A 166 15.23 0.14 -1.24
N LEU A 167 14.70 1.31 -1.62
CA LEU A 167 13.53 1.91 -0.97
C LEU A 167 12.28 1.01 -1.03
N PRO A 168 11.83 0.50 -2.20
CA PRO A 168 10.69 -0.41 -2.24
C PRO A 168 10.96 -1.76 -1.55
N VAL A 169 12.22 -2.22 -1.48
CA VAL A 169 12.57 -3.44 -0.73
C VAL A 169 12.43 -3.20 0.78
N ILE A 170 12.91 -2.07 1.30
CA ILE A 170 12.73 -1.71 2.71
C ILE A 170 11.23 -1.54 3.02
N TYR A 171 10.47 -0.87 2.13
CA TYR A 171 9.02 -0.80 2.24
C TYR A 171 8.41 -2.20 2.39
N CYS A 172 8.70 -3.10 1.46
CA CYS A 172 8.18 -4.47 1.44
C CYS A 172 8.42 -5.21 2.76
N LEU A 173 9.62 -5.09 3.34
CA LEU A 173 9.95 -5.75 4.60
C LEU A 173 9.20 -5.13 5.79
N LEU A 174 9.14 -3.81 5.88
CA LEU A 174 8.42 -3.11 6.96
C LEU A 174 6.92 -3.36 6.87
N ASP A 175 6.37 -3.35 5.67
CA ASP A 175 4.95 -3.60 5.39
C ASP A 175 4.57 -5.04 5.75
N ALA A 176 5.39 -6.03 5.36
CA ALA A 176 5.15 -7.43 5.73
C ALA A 176 5.17 -7.65 7.25
N LEU A 177 6.12 -7.01 7.95
CA LEU A 177 6.18 -7.06 9.41
C LEU A 177 4.98 -6.34 10.05
N GLY A 178 4.58 -5.21 9.49
CA GLY A 178 3.40 -4.46 9.91
C GLY A 178 2.13 -5.28 9.78
N THR A 179 1.88 -5.86 8.60
CA THR A 179 0.70 -6.69 8.32
C THR A 179 0.64 -7.94 9.21
N PHE A 180 1.78 -8.61 9.40
CA PHE A 180 1.85 -9.76 10.29
C PHE A 180 1.61 -9.38 11.76
N ALA A 181 2.18 -8.26 12.22
CA ALA A 181 1.96 -7.76 13.57
C ALA A 181 0.51 -7.31 13.77
N ASP A 182 -0.09 -6.66 12.76
CA ASP A 182 -1.48 -6.21 12.75
C ASP A 182 -2.45 -7.35 12.96
N SER A 183 -2.30 -8.44 12.20
CA SER A 183 -3.15 -9.63 12.35
C SER A 183 -3.07 -10.22 13.77
N ARG A 184 -1.94 -10.07 14.48
CA ARG A 184 -1.80 -10.52 15.88
C ARG A 184 -2.42 -9.56 16.88
N VAL A 185 -2.35 -8.26 16.62
CA VAL A 185 -2.96 -7.25 17.49
C VAL A 185 -4.48 -7.28 17.37
N LEU A 186 -5.02 -7.59 16.20
CA LEU A 186 -6.47 -7.74 15.96
C LEU A 186 -7.08 -8.95 16.67
N GLU A 187 -6.28 -9.90 17.15
CA GLU A 187 -6.78 -10.95 18.07
C GLU A 187 -7.21 -10.37 19.44
N ALA A 188 -6.69 -9.19 19.82
CA ALA A 188 -6.89 -8.57 21.12
C ALA A 188 -7.64 -7.23 21.08
N LEU A 189 -7.65 -6.55 19.94
CA LEU A 189 -8.31 -5.26 19.75
C LEU A 189 -9.48 -5.39 18.76
N ASN A 190 -10.54 -4.62 19.02
CA ASN A 190 -11.60 -4.42 18.05
C ASN A 190 -11.09 -3.64 16.83
N GLU A 191 -11.60 -3.96 15.65
CA GLU A 191 -11.18 -3.43 14.34
C GLU A 191 -11.32 -1.92 14.26
N ASP A 192 -12.44 -1.37 14.73
CA ASP A 192 -12.70 0.07 14.70
C ASP A 192 -11.72 0.82 15.59
N SER A 193 -11.47 0.30 16.80
CA SER A 193 -10.52 0.87 17.75
C SER A 193 -9.08 0.79 17.25
N ALA A 194 -8.70 -0.32 16.62
CA ALA A 194 -7.40 -0.51 16.00
C ALA A 194 -7.19 0.46 14.84
N ASN A 195 -8.19 0.59 13.95
CA ASN A 195 -8.17 1.53 12.83
C ASN A 195 -8.04 2.98 13.32
N CYS A 196 -8.85 3.38 14.31
CA CYS A 196 -8.76 4.72 14.92
C CYS A 196 -7.38 4.98 15.53
N ALA A 197 -6.78 3.99 16.22
CA ALA A 197 -5.44 4.13 16.80
C ALA A 197 -4.38 4.37 15.71
N TYR A 198 -4.47 3.64 14.59
CA TYR A 198 -3.61 3.85 13.43
C TYR A 198 -3.78 5.25 12.84
N GLU A 199 -5.02 5.65 12.56
CA GLU A 199 -5.34 6.93 11.93
C GLU A 199 -4.90 8.12 12.79
N LEU A 200 -5.08 8.05 14.12
CA LEU A 200 -4.59 9.07 15.06
C LEU A 200 -3.06 9.15 15.07
N THR A 201 -2.38 8.01 14.98
CA THR A 201 -0.91 7.99 14.90
C THR A 201 -0.43 8.58 13.57
N PHE A 202 -1.14 8.30 12.47
CA PHE A 202 -0.83 8.91 11.18
C PHE A 202 -1.12 10.42 11.15
N LEU A 203 -2.20 10.86 11.81
CA LEU A 203 -2.48 12.29 12.02
C LEU A 203 -1.30 12.97 12.71
N LEU A 204 -0.77 12.36 13.77
CA LEU A 204 0.40 12.91 14.48
C LEU A 204 1.62 13.02 13.56
N ALA A 205 1.89 11.99 12.76
CA ALA A 205 2.95 12.03 11.74
C ALA A 205 2.72 13.14 10.71
N GLY A 206 1.47 13.31 10.26
CA GLY A 206 1.05 14.41 9.38
C GLY A 206 1.30 15.79 9.99
N ILE A 207 0.98 15.98 11.28
CA ILE A 207 1.23 17.22 12.02
C ILE A 207 2.74 17.50 12.11
N VAL A 208 3.56 16.48 12.42
CA VAL A 208 5.03 16.62 12.46
C VAL A 208 5.55 17.05 11.10
N CYS A 209 5.08 16.41 10.02
CA CYS A 209 5.44 16.80 8.64
C CYS A 209 4.98 18.23 8.32
N PHE A 210 3.78 18.63 8.73
CA PHE A 210 3.27 20.00 8.55
C PHE A 210 4.18 21.03 9.24
N VAL A 211 4.49 20.82 10.51
CA VAL A 211 5.39 21.71 11.27
C VAL A 211 6.73 21.81 10.54
N TYR A 212 7.32 20.69 10.16
CA TYR A 212 8.60 20.69 9.47
C TYR A 212 8.55 21.39 8.11
N VAL A 213 7.61 21.00 7.24
CA VAL A 213 7.55 21.46 5.85
C VAL A 213 7.05 22.89 5.75
N VAL A 214 5.96 23.23 6.47
CA VAL A 214 5.29 24.53 6.30
C VAL A 214 5.88 25.57 7.25
N LEU A 215 6.07 25.24 8.54
CA LEU A 215 6.52 26.23 9.51
C LEU A 215 8.04 26.40 9.53
N ILE A 216 8.81 25.29 9.50
CA ILE A 216 10.28 25.36 9.55
C ILE A 216 10.88 25.63 8.16
N LYS A 217 10.51 24.84 7.15
CA LYS A 217 11.07 24.96 5.78
C LYS A 217 10.34 26.01 4.93
N LYS A 218 9.23 26.55 5.40
CA LYS A 218 8.40 27.59 4.74
C LYS A 218 8.02 27.21 3.29
N SER A 219 7.83 25.90 3.04
CA SER A 219 7.41 25.41 1.74
C SER A 219 5.94 25.77 1.51
N ARG A 220 5.65 26.35 0.35
CA ARG A 220 4.29 26.79 0.00
C ARG A 220 3.42 25.57 -0.35
N LEU A 221 2.15 25.60 0.09
CA LEU A 221 1.10 24.70 -0.35
C LEU A 221 0.41 25.32 -1.57
N VAL A 222 0.44 24.63 -2.71
CA VAL A 222 -0.19 25.09 -3.95
C VAL A 222 -1.37 24.19 -4.25
N PRO A 223 -2.64 24.65 -4.13
CA PRO A 223 -3.83 23.79 -4.20
C PRO A 223 -3.85 22.85 -5.41
N LYS A 224 -3.45 23.33 -6.59
CA LYS A 224 -3.39 22.52 -7.81
C LYS A 224 -2.39 21.34 -7.71
N ARG A 225 -1.30 21.51 -6.98
CA ARG A 225 -0.26 20.46 -6.77
C ARG A 225 -0.62 19.53 -5.61
N GLU A 226 -1.42 20.02 -4.68
CA GLU A 226 -1.83 19.24 -3.50
C GLU A 226 -3.06 18.35 -3.80
N GLY A 227 -3.94 18.76 -4.73
CA GLY A 227 -5.16 18.01 -5.06
C GLY A 227 -4.98 16.51 -5.28
N PRO A 228 -4.03 16.05 -6.11
CA PRO A 228 -3.75 14.62 -6.27
C PRO A 228 -3.36 13.93 -4.95
N LYS A 229 -2.59 14.59 -4.05
CA LYS A 229 -2.22 14.04 -2.76
C LYS A 229 -3.44 13.76 -1.88
N TYR A 230 -4.41 14.67 -1.86
CA TYR A 230 -5.65 14.47 -1.12
C TYR A 230 -6.55 13.41 -1.74
N ALA A 231 -6.59 13.30 -3.08
CA ALA A 231 -7.29 12.20 -3.74
C ALA A 231 -6.66 10.84 -3.38
N GLY A 232 -5.33 10.75 -3.38
CA GLY A 232 -4.60 9.58 -2.90
C GLY A 232 -4.87 9.28 -1.43
N ALA A 233 -4.91 10.31 -0.58
CA ALA A 233 -5.20 10.17 0.85
C ALA A 233 -6.61 9.62 1.13
N VAL A 234 -7.62 10.05 0.37
CA VAL A 234 -9.00 9.50 0.48
C VAL A 234 -9.02 8.03 0.08
N CYS A 235 -8.37 7.68 -1.04
CA CYS A 235 -8.24 6.29 -1.47
C CYS A 235 -7.48 5.46 -0.43
N GLU A 236 -6.42 6.00 0.16
CA GLU A 236 -5.62 5.35 1.20
C GLU A 236 -6.47 5.05 2.44
N THR A 237 -7.20 6.05 2.95
CA THR A 237 -8.04 5.90 4.14
C THR A 237 -9.17 4.87 3.91
N ALA A 238 -9.83 4.92 2.75
CA ALA A 238 -10.85 3.95 2.40
C ALA A 238 -10.29 2.53 2.25
N GLY A 239 -9.09 2.40 1.67
CA GLY A 239 -8.37 1.13 1.56
C GLY A 239 -7.99 0.58 2.92
N GLN A 240 -7.47 1.42 3.82
CA GLN A 240 -7.10 1.03 5.18
C GLN A 240 -8.29 0.54 5.99
N PHE A 241 -9.42 1.24 5.90
CA PHE A 241 -10.66 0.80 6.54
C PHE A 241 -11.07 -0.61 6.07
N ALA A 242 -11.11 -0.85 4.77
CA ALA A 242 -11.44 -2.17 4.25
C ALA A 242 -10.39 -3.24 4.61
N TYR A 243 -9.12 -2.87 4.61
CA TYR A 243 -8.01 -3.74 4.94
C TYR A 243 -8.09 -4.29 6.37
N ILE A 244 -8.38 -3.44 7.36
CA ILE A 244 -8.41 -3.87 8.76
C ILE A 244 -9.51 -4.92 9.00
N TYR A 245 -10.68 -4.75 8.35
CA TYR A 245 -11.76 -5.74 8.40
C TYR A 245 -11.42 -7.04 7.67
N ALA A 246 -10.60 -6.98 6.62
CA ALA A 246 -10.12 -8.19 5.95
C ALA A 246 -9.15 -8.98 6.82
N LEU A 247 -8.29 -8.30 7.60
CA LEU A 247 -7.32 -8.93 8.50
C LEU A 247 -7.91 -9.36 9.85
N ALA A 248 -9.03 -8.79 10.26
CA ALA A 248 -9.74 -9.20 11.48
C ALA A 248 -10.18 -10.67 11.43
N ASP A 249 -10.37 -11.20 10.22
CA ASP A 249 -10.54 -12.63 9.99
C ASP A 249 -9.16 -13.33 10.00
N THR A 250 -8.65 -13.58 11.22
CA THR A 250 -7.29 -14.06 11.44
C THR A 250 -7.02 -15.46 10.84
N GLU A 251 -8.06 -16.25 10.61
CA GLU A 251 -7.97 -17.57 9.95
C GLU A 251 -7.64 -17.44 8.46
N HIS A 252 -8.03 -16.33 7.84
CA HIS A 252 -7.87 -16.09 6.40
C HIS A 252 -6.75 -15.11 6.03
N VAL A 253 -5.94 -14.64 6.99
CA VAL A 253 -4.84 -13.68 6.73
C VAL A 253 -3.89 -14.16 5.63
N ALA A 254 -3.57 -15.48 5.62
CA ALA A 254 -2.71 -16.08 4.59
C ALA A 254 -3.29 -15.98 3.17
N LEU A 255 -4.60 -15.79 3.04
CA LEU A 255 -5.32 -15.62 1.77
C LEU A 255 -5.57 -14.14 1.47
N ALA A 256 -5.98 -13.37 2.48
CA ALA A 256 -6.33 -11.97 2.36
C ALA A 256 -5.12 -11.11 1.98
N ALA A 257 -3.99 -11.27 2.67
CA ALA A 257 -2.81 -10.45 2.45
C ALA A 257 -2.26 -10.51 0.99
N PRO A 258 -2.14 -11.68 0.32
CA PRO A 258 -1.78 -11.73 -1.09
C PRO A 258 -2.81 -11.06 -2.02
N ILE A 259 -4.12 -11.22 -1.76
CA ILE A 259 -5.15 -10.55 -2.57
C ILE A 259 -5.01 -9.04 -2.46
N ILE A 260 -4.89 -8.53 -1.24
CA ILE A 260 -4.72 -7.10 -0.99
C ILE A 260 -3.45 -6.61 -1.68
N SER A 261 -2.32 -7.27 -1.48
CA SER A 261 -1.05 -6.90 -2.11
C SER A 261 -1.09 -6.94 -3.65
N ALA A 262 -2.04 -7.66 -4.23
CA ALA A 262 -2.27 -7.67 -5.67
C ALA A 262 -2.80 -6.32 -6.20
N TYR A 263 -3.01 -5.29 -5.36
CA TYR A 263 -3.35 -3.95 -5.83
C TYR A 263 -2.28 -3.39 -6.78
N CYS A 264 -1.03 -3.85 -6.70
CA CYS A 264 0.01 -3.50 -7.65
C CYS A 264 -0.36 -3.86 -9.11
N VAL A 265 -1.16 -4.90 -9.33
CA VAL A 265 -1.67 -5.26 -10.67
C VAL A 265 -2.53 -4.13 -11.22
N ALA A 266 -3.47 -3.63 -10.43
CA ALA A 266 -4.29 -2.49 -10.81
C ALA A 266 -3.44 -1.22 -10.94
N SER A 267 -2.47 -0.99 -10.04
CA SER A 267 -1.52 0.15 -10.13
C SER A 267 -0.74 0.14 -11.44
N VAL A 268 -0.25 -1.03 -11.88
CA VAL A 268 0.42 -1.20 -13.18
C VAL A 268 -0.53 -0.93 -14.35
N LEU A 269 -1.79 -1.34 -14.27
CA LEU A 269 -2.79 -1.01 -15.29
C LEU A 269 -3.11 0.49 -15.31
N TRP A 270 -3.25 1.11 -14.15
CA TRP A 270 -3.44 2.57 -14.05
C TRP A 270 -2.23 3.34 -14.61
N SER A 271 -1.01 2.88 -14.34
CA SER A 271 0.19 3.49 -14.90
C SER A 271 0.17 3.45 -16.44
N ARG A 272 -0.29 2.34 -17.02
CA ARG A 272 -0.48 2.22 -18.47
C ARG A 272 -1.50 3.21 -19.03
N ILE A 273 -2.64 3.36 -18.34
CA ILE A 273 -3.77 4.18 -18.83
C ILE A 273 -3.49 5.67 -18.61
N PHE A 274 -3.10 6.06 -17.41
CA PHE A 274 -3.01 7.47 -16.98
C PHE A 274 -1.61 8.06 -17.14
N LEU A 275 -0.57 7.27 -16.85
CA LEU A 275 0.83 7.71 -16.96
C LEU A 275 1.44 7.33 -18.32
N LYS A 276 0.69 6.58 -19.17
CA LYS A 276 1.11 6.12 -20.51
C LYS A 276 2.39 5.27 -20.51
N GLU A 277 2.67 4.58 -19.39
CA GLU A 277 3.77 3.63 -19.32
C GLU A 277 3.50 2.43 -20.25
N LYS A 278 4.55 1.91 -20.90
CA LYS A 278 4.41 0.77 -21.82
C LYS A 278 4.56 -0.54 -21.06
N LEU A 279 3.66 -1.49 -21.30
CA LEU A 279 3.70 -2.82 -20.73
C LEU A 279 4.06 -3.84 -21.80
N SER A 280 4.90 -4.82 -21.46
CA SER A 280 5.23 -5.95 -22.32
C SER A 280 4.21 -7.09 -22.14
N TRP A 281 4.22 -8.08 -23.03
CA TRP A 281 3.38 -9.26 -22.91
C TRP A 281 3.63 -10.04 -21.59
N LYS A 282 4.85 -9.96 -21.05
CA LYS A 282 5.20 -10.60 -19.76
C LYS A 282 4.43 -10.01 -18.59
N HIS A 283 4.19 -8.68 -18.59
CA HIS A 283 3.33 -8.04 -17.59
C HIS A 283 1.91 -8.60 -17.63
N TYR A 284 1.33 -8.69 -18.84
CA TYR A 284 -0.02 -9.24 -18.99
C TYR A 284 -0.11 -10.70 -18.56
N ALA A 285 0.95 -11.50 -18.79
CA ALA A 285 1.00 -12.89 -18.32
C ALA A 285 1.00 -12.95 -16.78
N MET A 286 1.78 -12.11 -16.10
CA MET A 286 1.80 -12.05 -14.62
C MET A 286 0.46 -11.54 -14.07
N ILE A 287 -0.12 -10.51 -14.69
CA ILE A 287 -1.46 -10.00 -14.35
C ILE A 287 -2.50 -11.14 -14.46
N ALA A 288 -2.47 -11.92 -15.52
CA ALA A 288 -3.40 -13.03 -15.72
C ALA A 288 -3.26 -14.10 -14.62
N LEU A 289 -2.04 -14.40 -14.16
CA LEU A 289 -1.82 -15.31 -13.03
C LEU A 289 -2.46 -14.80 -11.75
N VAL A 290 -2.27 -13.51 -11.43
CA VAL A 290 -2.85 -12.88 -10.24
C VAL A 290 -4.38 -12.92 -10.30
N VAL A 291 -4.97 -12.51 -11.43
CA VAL A 291 -6.41 -12.52 -11.62
C VAL A 291 -6.99 -13.93 -11.49
N ALA A 292 -6.33 -14.93 -12.09
CA ALA A 292 -6.76 -16.32 -11.96
C ALA A 292 -6.73 -16.79 -10.50
N GLY A 293 -5.68 -16.47 -9.75
CA GLY A 293 -5.59 -16.79 -8.32
C GLY A 293 -6.70 -16.13 -7.50
N ILE A 294 -6.95 -14.83 -7.70
CA ILE A 294 -8.03 -14.11 -7.00
C ILE A 294 -9.41 -14.71 -7.33
N VAL A 295 -9.68 -15.04 -8.59
CA VAL A 295 -10.95 -15.65 -9.01
C VAL A 295 -11.16 -17.01 -8.33
N ILE A 296 -10.09 -17.85 -8.27
CA ILE A 296 -10.17 -19.14 -7.58
C ILE A 296 -10.47 -18.93 -6.09
N LEU A 297 -9.78 -18.01 -5.41
CA LEU A 297 -10.04 -17.70 -4.00
C LEU A 297 -11.49 -17.23 -3.78
N GLY A 298 -12.01 -16.36 -4.64
CA GLY A 298 -13.39 -15.90 -4.56
C GLY A 298 -14.44 -17.00 -4.75
N VAL A 299 -14.16 -18.02 -5.58
CA VAL A 299 -15.07 -19.19 -5.74
C VAL A 299 -15.11 -20.06 -4.48
N TYR A 300 -14.01 -20.11 -3.70
CA TYR A 300 -13.94 -20.89 -2.47
C TYR A 300 -14.41 -20.11 -1.22
N ASP A 301 -14.61 -18.80 -1.32
CA ASP A 301 -15.20 -17.97 -0.26
C ASP A 301 -16.73 -17.82 -0.40
N ALA A 302 -17.28 -18.10 -1.59
CA ALA A 302 -18.71 -18.01 -1.88
C ALA A 302 -19.45 -19.27 -1.39
#